data_1d3085532014e34cff8d184cb9a4c9ab
#
_entry.id   1d3085532014e34cff8d184cb9a4c9ab
#
_cell.length_a   1.000
_cell.length_b   1.000
_cell.length_c   1.000
_cell.angle_alpha   90.00
_cell.angle_beta   90.00
_cell.angle_gamma   90.00
#
_symmetry.space_group_name_H-M   'P 1'
#
loop_
_entity.id
_entity.type
_entity.pdbx_description
1 polymer ?
#
loop_
_entity_poly.entity_id
_entity_poly.type
_entity_poly.pdbx_seq_one_letter_code
_entity_poly.pdbx_strand_id
1 'polypeptide(L)'
;MSKKSEKELIVRQFMQREEELHHPAYDTELDFYEAVSDGKVMERYSELHDGYGEVDNPSRGILSGNRVRNLRYHIIVTVAMISRFCIEKGMEQIESYGLSDYYIRRLDEATTEDELRKIHRECILDYSNRMRQITARTVHSVQCIKAMKYVQNHLHENISLEEVSRKVGLERTYFCRLFAKSVGISFTEYVAREKIKAACRMLEHSEYNCTEIGQFLGFSSDSYFGKIFKKYKRITPAQYRKKMYERHWSNK
;
A
#
# COMPACT_ATOMS: atom_id res chain seq x y z
N MET A 1 8.26 -16.47 39.11
CA MET A 1 9.04 -17.67 38.67
C MET A 1 9.47 -18.45 39.89
N SER A 2 9.42 -19.78 39.85
CA SER A 2 9.93 -20.60 40.96
C SER A 2 11.46 -20.50 40.98
N LYS A 3 12.10 -20.50 42.20
CA LYS A 3 13.57 -20.53 42.34
C LYS A 3 14.25 -21.69 41.57
N LYS A 4 13.51 -22.77 41.31
CA LYS A 4 13.96 -23.91 40.50
C LYS A 4 14.02 -23.54 39.01
N SER A 5 12.99 -22.88 38.48
CA SER A 5 12.94 -22.43 37.08
C SER A 5 14.02 -21.38 36.76
N GLU A 6 14.35 -20.54 37.71
CA GLU A 6 15.39 -19.52 37.55
C GLU A 6 16.80 -20.13 37.47
N LYS A 7 17.07 -21.13 38.32
CA LYS A 7 18.32 -21.89 38.25
C LYS A 7 18.49 -22.66 36.95
N GLU A 8 17.41 -23.31 36.50
CA GLU A 8 17.41 -24.03 35.20
C GLU A 8 17.69 -23.09 34.04
N LEU A 9 17.10 -21.88 34.04
CA LEU A 9 17.34 -20.86 33.02
C LEU A 9 18.80 -20.38 33.02
N ILE A 10 19.37 -20.08 34.17
CA ILE A 10 20.76 -19.63 34.32
C ILE A 10 21.74 -20.71 33.83
N VAL A 11 21.53 -21.98 34.20
CA VAL A 11 22.35 -23.09 33.72
C VAL A 11 22.27 -23.24 32.21
N ARG A 12 21.07 -23.12 31.63
CA ARG A 12 20.88 -23.21 30.20
C ARG A 12 21.56 -22.07 29.45
N GLN A 13 21.47 -20.83 29.97
CA GLN A 13 22.16 -19.66 29.37
C GLN A 13 23.68 -19.80 29.45
N PHE A 14 24.20 -20.38 30.54
CA PHE A 14 25.61 -20.66 30.67
C PHE A 14 26.09 -21.72 29.67
N MET A 15 25.36 -22.84 29.51
CA MET A 15 25.69 -23.88 28.55
C MET A 15 25.61 -23.35 27.09
N GLN A 16 24.64 -22.52 26.77
CA GLN A 16 24.56 -21.88 25.43
C GLN A 16 25.78 -21.01 25.10
N ARG A 17 26.36 -20.33 26.10
CA ARG A 17 27.60 -19.54 25.92
C ARG A 17 28.85 -20.42 25.75
N GLU A 18 28.96 -21.49 26.51
CA GLU A 18 30.08 -22.43 26.44
C GLU A 18 30.09 -23.24 25.12
N GLU A 19 28.90 -23.57 24.59
CA GLU A 19 28.73 -24.30 23.34
C GLU A 19 28.78 -23.41 22.08
N GLU A 20 29.11 -22.10 22.25
CA GLU A 20 29.13 -21.12 21.14
C GLU A 20 27.84 -21.11 20.30
N LEU A 21 26.73 -21.54 20.89
CA LEU A 21 25.41 -21.49 20.21
C LEU A 21 24.94 -20.03 20.15
N HIS A 22 25.45 -19.30 19.15
CA HIS A 22 25.05 -17.94 18.90
C HIS A 22 23.76 -17.95 18.05
N HIS A 23 22.69 -17.38 18.58
CA HIS A 23 21.55 -17.04 17.76
C HIS A 23 21.98 -16.16 16.57
N PRO A 24 21.38 -16.28 15.40
CA PRO A 24 21.63 -15.34 14.32
C PRO A 24 21.53 -13.91 14.80
N ALA A 25 22.34 -13.01 14.23
CA ALA A 25 22.29 -11.60 14.60
C ALA A 25 20.84 -11.09 14.46
N TYR A 26 20.36 -10.39 15.47
CA TYR A 26 18.99 -9.87 15.52
C TYR A 26 18.63 -9.05 14.26
N ASP A 27 19.58 -8.26 13.75
CA ASP A 27 19.40 -7.47 12.53
C ASP A 27 19.14 -8.35 11.28
N THR A 28 19.81 -9.51 11.19
CA THR A 28 19.58 -10.46 10.08
C THR A 28 18.18 -11.06 10.14
N GLU A 29 17.66 -11.28 11.34
CA GLU A 29 16.29 -11.74 11.55
C GLU A 29 15.27 -10.68 11.13
N LEU A 30 15.50 -9.43 11.53
CA LEU A 30 14.65 -8.30 11.12
C LEU A 30 14.65 -8.11 9.60
N ASP A 31 15.81 -8.14 8.96
CA ASP A 31 15.98 -8.00 7.52
C ASP A 31 15.13 -9.03 6.74
N PHE A 32 15.07 -10.27 7.24
CA PHE A 32 14.23 -11.30 6.63
C PHE A 32 12.74 -10.95 6.74
N TYR A 33 12.23 -10.58 7.93
CA TYR A 33 10.82 -10.22 8.10
C TYR A 33 10.46 -8.96 7.31
N GLU A 34 11.36 -7.99 7.23
CA GLU A 34 11.19 -6.80 6.40
C GLU A 34 11.14 -7.14 4.91
N ALA A 35 12.01 -8.02 4.41
CA ALA A 35 12.00 -8.43 3.02
C ALA A 35 10.68 -9.11 2.64
N VAL A 36 10.11 -9.95 3.52
CA VAL A 36 8.81 -10.58 3.31
C VAL A 36 7.69 -9.53 3.32
N SER A 37 7.67 -8.67 4.34
CA SER A 37 6.62 -7.66 4.52
C SER A 37 6.68 -6.50 3.52
N ASP A 38 7.82 -6.26 2.89
CA ASP A 38 7.96 -5.33 1.75
C ASP A 38 7.61 -5.98 0.39
N GLY A 39 7.37 -7.29 0.36
CA GLY A 39 7.09 -8.03 -0.87
C GLY A 39 8.32 -8.26 -1.76
N LYS A 40 9.53 -8.18 -1.19
CA LYS A 40 10.83 -8.21 -1.91
C LYS A 40 11.63 -9.49 -1.68
N VAL A 41 11.05 -10.52 -1.10
CA VAL A 41 11.77 -11.74 -0.74
C VAL A 41 12.45 -12.40 -1.94
N MET A 42 11.82 -12.39 -3.12
CA MET A 42 12.41 -12.97 -4.33
C MET A 42 13.62 -12.20 -4.84
N GLU A 43 13.65 -10.90 -4.66
CA GLU A 43 14.75 -10.01 -5.09
C GLU A 43 15.96 -10.16 -4.15
N ARG A 44 15.70 -10.43 -2.86
CA ARG A 44 16.71 -10.56 -1.80
C ARG A 44 17.03 -12.03 -1.46
N TYR A 45 16.39 -13.00 -2.12
CA TYR A 45 16.53 -14.43 -1.77
C TYR A 45 17.96 -14.94 -1.86
N SER A 46 18.74 -14.43 -2.82
CA SER A 46 20.17 -14.77 -2.96
C SER A 46 21.05 -14.18 -1.83
N GLU A 47 20.63 -13.06 -1.24
CA GLU A 47 21.31 -12.41 -0.11
C GLU A 47 20.91 -13.02 1.23
N LEU A 48 19.70 -13.59 1.30
CA LEU A 48 19.15 -14.21 2.50
C LEU A 48 19.56 -15.68 2.68
N HIS A 49 20.32 -16.24 1.71
CA HIS A 49 20.73 -17.65 1.70
C HIS A 49 21.60 -18.05 2.89
N ASP A 50 22.28 -17.10 3.54
CA ASP A 50 23.25 -17.38 4.60
C ASP A 50 22.64 -17.48 6.02
N GLY A 51 21.35 -17.73 6.19
CA GLY A 51 20.92 -18.07 7.53
C GLY A 51 19.45 -17.99 7.89
N TYR A 52 18.60 -17.23 7.20
CA TYR A 52 17.20 -17.07 7.65
C TYR A 52 16.17 -17.86 6.81
N GLY A 53 16.48 -18.19 5.58
CA GLY A 53 15.69 -19.12 4.76
C GLY A 53 15.91 -20.60 5.18
N GLU A 54 17.05 -20.91 5.79
CA GLU A 54 17.38 -22.25 6.26
C GLU A 54 16.95 -22.41 7.72
N VAL A 55 15.81 -23.05 7.91
CA VAL A 55 15.26 -23.37 9.24
C VAL A 55 16.15 -24.32 10.02
N ASP A 56 17.17 -24.91 9.38
CA ASP A 56 18.12 -25.86 9.95
C ASP A 56 19.40 -25.23 10.51
N ASN A 57 19.48 -23.91 10.60
CA ASN A 57 20.65 -23.29 11.15
C ASN A 57 20.85 -23.76 12.61
N PRO A 58 21.96 -24.46 12.93
CA PRO A 58 22.22 -24.96 14.28
C PRO A 58 22.18 -23.86 15.35
N SER A 59 22.44 -22.60 14.95
CA SER A 59 22.45 -21.46 15.85
C SER A 59 21.05 -21.04 16.34
N ARG A 60 19.95 -21.59 15.83
CA ARG A 60 18.59 -21.24 16.31
C ARG A 60 18.20 -21.82 17.66
N GLY A 61 19.04 -22.64 18.24
CA GLY A 61 18.76 -23.29 19.52
C GLY A 61 17.88 -24.55 19.38
N ILE A 62 17.92 -25.38 20.40
CA ILE A 62 17.17 -26.65 20.45
C ILE A 62 15.90 -26.46 21.29
N LEU A 63 14.74 -26.46 20.64
CA LEU A 63 13.42 -26.35 21.28
C LEU A 63 12.82 -27.72 21.60
N SER A 64 13.28 -28.81 20.93
CA SER A 64 12.82 -30.18 21.13
C SER A 64 13.90 -31.17 20.77
N GLY A 65 13.99 -32.29 21.51
CA GLY A 65 14.85 -33.44 21.17
C GLY A 65 14.40 -34.20 19.93
N ASN A 66 13.18 -34.01 19.44
CA ASN A 66 12.69 -34.57 18.18
C ASN A 66 12.92 -33.54 17.07
N ARG A 67 13.66 -33.92 16.00
CA ARG A 67 14.04 -33.02 14.91
C ARG A 67 12.84 -32.41 14.18
N VAL A 68 11.85 -33.20 13.81
CA VAL A 68 10.63 -32.73 13.13
C VAL A 68 9.87 -31.73 14.00
N ARG A 69 9.76 -32.04 15.30
CA ARG A 69 9.09 -31.14 16.26
C ARG A 69 9.89 -29.85 16.48
N ASN A 70 11.21 -29.95 16.56
CA ASN A 70 12.11 -28.81 16.68
C ASN A 70 11.94 -27.84 15.49
N LEU A 71 12.01 -28.37 14.28
CA LEU A 71 11.82 -27.63 13.04
C LEU A 71 10.42 -26.98 12.98
N ARG A 72 9.37 -27.72 13.33
CA ARG A 72 8.00 -27.21 13.39
C ARG A 72 7.87 -26.00 14.29
N TYR A 73 8.45 -26.03 15.49
CA TYR A 73 8.37 -24.91 16.43
C TYR A 73 9.06 -23.64 15.88
N HIS A 74 10.22 -23.77 15.26
CA HIS A 74 10.89 -22.64 14.62
C HIS A 74 10.07 -22.06 13.49
N ILE A 75 9.45 -22.89 12.63
CA ILE A 75 8.61 -22.42 11.55
C ILE A 75 7.35 -21.72 12.07
N ILE A 76 6.70 -22.24 13.12
CA ILE A 76 5.52 -21.59 13.74
C ILE A 76 5.87 -20.19 14.24
N VAL A 77 7.01 -20.03 14.90
CA VAL A 77 7.50 -18.71 15.35
C VAL A 77 7.68 -17.78 14.14
N THR A 78 8.34 -18.26 13.09
CA THR A 78 8.55 -17.49 11.86
C THR A 78 7.22 -17.07 11.20
N VAL A 79 6.24 -17.97 11.07
CA VAL A 79 4.91 -17.66 10.53
C VAL A 79 4.22 -16.57 11.36
N ALA A 80 4.28 -16.69 12.69
CA ALA A 80 3.71 -15.72 13.59
C ALA A 80 4.36 -14.33 13.45
N MET A 81 5.68 -14.27 13.32
CA MET A 81 6.41 -13.01 13.12
C MET A 81 6.10 -12.38 11.76
N ILE A 82 6.16 -13.16 10.67
CA ILE A 82 5.78 -12.69 9.33
C ILE A 82 4.39 -12.04 9.35
N SER A 83 3.41 -12.70 10.00
CA SER A 83 2.06 -12.17 10.10
C SER A 83 2.03 -10.77 10.74
N ARG A 84 2.77 -10.54 11.84
CA ARG A 84 2.80 -9.23 12.53
C ARG A 84 3.48 -8.15 11.68
N PHE A 85 4.62 -8.46 11.09
CA PHE A 85 5.33 -7.53 10.20
C PHE A 85 4.47 -7.13 8.99
N CYS A 86 3.72 -8.07 8.41
CA CYS A 86 2.82 -7.77 7.31
C CYS A 86 1.63 -6.88 7.73
N ILE A 87 1.09 -7.05 8.95
CA ILE A 87 0.06 -6.16 9.50
C ILE A 87 0.60 -4.74 9.67
N GLU A 88 1.78 -4.57 10.23
CA GLU A 88 2.42 -3.26 10.41
C GLU A 88 2.66 -2.54 9.07
N LYS A 89 2.91 -3.29 8.00
CA LYS A 89 3.09 -2.77 6.62
C LYS A 89 1.78 -2.64 5.84
N GLY A 90 0.62 -2.86 6.48
CA GLY A 90 -0.70 -2.54 5.93
C GLY A 90 -1.51 -3.72 5.38
N MET A 91 -1.14 -4.97 5.67
CA MET A 91 -2.03 -6.11 5.46
C MET A 91 -3.19 -6.06 6.45
N GLU A 92 -4.40 -6.37 6.00
CA GLU A 92 -5.55 -6.41 6.89
C GLU A 92 -5.36 -7.49 7.96
N GLN A 93 -5.71 -7.16 9.21
CA GLN A 93 -5.47 -8.02 10.37
C GLN A 93 -6.17 -9.39 10.23
N ILE A 94 -7.43 -9.39 9.78
CA ILE A 94 -8.21 -10.63 9.58
C ILE A 94 -7.59 -11.50 8.50
N GLU A 95 -7.12 -10.90 7.39
CA GLU A 95 -6.43 -11.62 6.32
C GLU A 95 -5.13 -12.23 6.83
N SER A 96 -4.31 -11.47 7.53
CA SER A 96 -3.00 -11.92 8.00
C SER A 96 -3.11 -13.03 9.04
N TYR A 97 -4.01 -12.92 10.01
CA TYR A 97 -4.21 -13.97 11.00
C TYR A 97 -4.83 -15.23 10.38
N GLY A 98 -5.81 -15.08 9.48
CA GLY A 98 -6.39 -16.24 8.78
C GLY A 98 -5.34 -17.02 7.98
N LEU A 99 -4.41 -16.32 7.35
CA LEU A 99 -3.30 -16.94 6.63
C LEU A 99 -2.32 -17.63 7.58
N SER A 100 -1.98 -17.01 8.71
CA SER A 100 -1.14 -17.59 9.76
C SER A 100 -1.76 -18.89 10.29
N ASP A 101 -3.04 -18.87 10.64
CA ASP A 101 -3.77 -20.04 11.14
C ASP A 101 -3.80 -21.19 10.11
N TYR A 102 -4.00 -20.83 8.83
CA TYR A 102 -3.98 -21.79 7.74
C TYR A 102 -2.64 -22.53 7.65
N TYR A 103 -1.52 -21.80 7.67
CA TYR A 103 -0.20 -22.40 7.59
C TYR A 103 0.17 -23.18 8.85
N ILE A 104 -0.17 -22.69 10.05
CA ILE A 104 0.09 -23.39 11.31
C ILE A 104 -0.63 -24.73 11.37
N ARG A 105 -1.89 -24.82 10.92
CA ARG A 105 -2.61 -26.10 10.83
C ARG A 105 -1.94 -27.09 9.88
N ARG A 106 -1.50 -26.63 8.72
CA ARG A 106 -0.74 -27.48 7.78
C ARG A 106 0.58 -27.97 8.37
N LEU A 107 1.26 -27.12 9.15
CA LEU A 107 2.48 -27.50 9.86
C LEU A 107 2.21 -28.55 10.95
N ASP A 108 1.05 -28.50 11.58
CA ASP A 108 0.64 -29.51 12.60
C ASP A 108 0.43 -30.89 11.98
N GLU A 109 -0.18 -30.94 10.80
CA GLU A 109 -0.43 -32.17 10.05
C GLU A 109 0.83 -32.78 9.41
N ALA A 110 1.87 -31.98 9.13
CA ALA A 110 3.09 -32.44 8.48
C ALA A 110 3.87 -33.42 9.37
N THR A 111 4.35 -34.52 8.78
CA THR A 111 5.05 -35.60 9.52
C THR A 111 6.54 -35.66 9.23
N THR A 112 7.02 -35.01 8.16
CA THR A 112 8.40 -35.04 7.72
C THR A 112 9.02 -33.63 7.69
N GLU A 113 10.37 -33.56 7.78
CA GLU A 113 11.09 -32.29 7.67
C GLU A 113 10.89 -31.66 6.27
N ASP A 114 10.82 -32.45 5.21
CA ASP A 114 10.64 -31.96 3.84
C ASP A 114 9.27 -31.31 3.63
N GLU A 115 8.22 -31.92 4.20
CA GLU A 115 6.88 -31.30 4.21
C GLU A 115 6.90 -29.95 4.95
N LEU A 116 7.52 -29.89 6.11
CA LEU A 116 7.64 -28.67 6.90
C LEU A 116 8.37 -27.57 6.12
N ARG A 117 9.51 -27.89 5.46
CA ARG A 117 10.27 -26.94 4.64
C ARG A 117 9.46 -26.45 3.45
N LYS A 118 8.72 -27.34 2.80
CA LYS A 118 7.83 -26.99 1.68
C LYS A 118 6.77 -26.00 2.13
N ILE A 119 6.07 -26.28 3.24
CA ILE A 119 5.03 -25.40 3.80
C ILE A 119 5.63 -24.03 4.18
N HIS A 120 6.83 -24.03 4.76
CA HIS A 120 7.54 -22.79 5.13
C HIS A 120 7.82 -21.90 3.90
N ARG A 121 8.36 -22.48 2.82
CA ARG A 121 8.60 -21.75 1.57
C ARG A 121 7.29 -21.21 0.96
N GLU A 122 6.24 -22.02 0.93
CA GLU A 122 4.93 -21.58 0.43
C GLU A 122 4.38 -20.42 1.24
N CYS A 123 4.49 -20.46 2.57
CA CYS A 123 4.07 -19.39 3.47
C CYS A 123 4.80 -18.06 3.18
N ILE A 124 6.13 -18.11 3.11
CA ILE A 124 6.96 -16.93 2.81
C ILE A 124 6.56 -16.29 1.48
N LEU A 125 6.41 -17.11 0.44
CA LEU A 125 6.06 -16.64 -0.91
C LEU A 125 4.65 -16.08 -0.96
N ASP A 126 3.68 -16.69 -0.29
CA ASP A 126 2.30 -16.22 -0.28
C ASP A 126 2.19 -14.87 0.42
N TYR A 127 2.75 -14.72 1.62
CA TYR A 127 2.80 -13.42 2.31
C TYR A 127 3.51 -12.36 1.47
N SER A 128 4.70 -12.66 0.93
CA SER A 128 5.46 -11.71 0.12
C SER A 128 4.71 -11.27 -1.14
N ASN A 129 4.04 -12.19 -1.83
CA ASN A 129 3.25 -11.85 -3.03
C ASN A 129 2.03 -10.97 -2.69
N ARG A 130 1.33 -11.24 -1.59
CA ARG A 130 0.22 -10.38 -1.11
C ARG A 130 0.72 -8.99 -0.73
N MET A 131 1.82 -8.91 0.00
CA MET A 131 2.44 -7.64 0.38
C MET A 131 2.90 -6.83 -0.82
N ARG A 132 3.47 -7.47 -1.86
CA ARG A 132 3.79 -6.80 -3.12
C ARG A 132 2.57 -6.14 -3.76
N GLN A 133 1.41 -6.80 -3.73
CA GLN A 133 0.18 -6.23 -4.26
C GLN A 133 -0.34 -5.06 -3.41
N ILE A 134 -0.24 -5.16 -2.08
CA ILE A 134 -0.64 -4.10 -1.14
C ILE A 134 0.26 -2.88 -1.33
N THR A 135 1.57 -3.07 -1.36
CA THR A 135 2.56 -1.98 -1.59
C THR A 135 2.34 -1.31 -2.94
N ALA A 136 2.13 -2.09 -4.01
CA ALA A 136 1.81 -1.54 -5.32
C ALA A 136 0.54 -0.67 -5.30
N ARG A 137 -0.53 -1.12 -4.64
CA ARG A 137 -1.77 -0.33 -4.49
C ARG A 137 -1.54 0.97 -3.72
N THR A 138 -0.74 0.92 -2.66
CA THR A 138 -0.43 2.09 -1.82
C THR A 138 0.38 3.12 -2.59
N VAL A 139 1.42 2.73 -3.32
CA VAL A 139 2.21 3.63 -4.19
C VAL A 139 1.33 4.25 -5.26
N HIS A 140 0.46 3.47 -5.89
CA HIS A 140 -0.49 3.97 -6.90
C HIS A 140 -1.47 4.99 -6.32
N SER A 141 -1.98 4.77 -5.11
CA SER A 141 -2.85 5.71 -4.41
C SER A 141 -2.15 7.05 -4.13
N VAL A 142 -0.91 7.02 -3.66
CA VAL A 142 -0.10 8.23 -3.40
C VAL A 142 0.14 9.04 -4.67
N GLN A 143 0.43 8.39 -5.80
CA GLN A 143 0.63 9.08 -7.08
C GLN A 143 -0.65 9.71 -7.61
N CYS A 144 -1.78 9.02 -7.50
CA CYS A 144 -3.09 9.60 -7.83
C CYS A 144 -3.43 10.80 -6.94
N ILE A 145 -3.19 10.71 -5.62
CA ILE A 145 -3.39 11.81 -4.67
C ILE A 145 -2.50 13.02 -5.04
N LYS A 146 -1.22 12.79 -5.36
CA LYS A 146 -0.31 13.85 -5.82
C LYS A 146 -0.82 14.52 -7.10
N ALA A 147 -1.32 13.73 -8.07
CA ALA A 147 -1.90 14.25 -9.31
C ALA A 147 -3.16 15.10 -9.03
N MET A 148 -4.06 14.62 -8.18
CA MET A 148 -5.27 15.34 -7.79
C MET A 148 -4.94 16.67 -7.09
N LYS A 149 -3.99 16.67 -6.16
CA LYS A 149 -3.51 17.87 -5.47
C LYS A 149 -2.88 18.88 -6.46
N TYR A 150 -2.10 18.38 -7.42
CA TYR A 150 -1.55 19.21 -8.48
C TYR A 150 -2.68 19.91 -9.28
N VAL A 151 -3.68 19.18 -9.72
CA VAL A 151 -4.84 19.73 -10.45
C VAL A 151 -5.54 20.82 -9.64
N GLN A 152 -5.80 20.58 -8.35
CA GLN A 152 -6.47 21.57 -7.48
C GLN A 152 -5.69 22.87 -7.36
N ASN A 153 -4.36 22.80 -7.33
CA ASN A 153 -3.51 23.98 -7.18
C ASN A 153 -3.29 24.76 -8.50
N HIS A 154 -3.55 24.13 -9.66
CA HIS A 154 -3.25 24.69 -10.99
C HIS A 154 -4.50 24.81 -11.89
N LEU A 155 -5.71 24.96 -11.30
CA LEU A 155 -6.96 25.05 -12.05
C LEU A 155 -7.02 26.25 -13.03
N HIS A 156 -6.22 27.26 -12.78
CA HIS A 156 -6.07 28.46 -13.63
C HIS A 156 -5.18 28.21 -14.85
N GLU A 157 -4.51 27.07 -14.94
CA GLU A 157 -3.61 26.75 -16.05
C GLU A 157 -4.22 25.74 -17.02
N ASN A 158 -3.60 25.60 -18.20
CA ASN A 158 -3.90 24.53 -19.11
C ASN A 158 -3.18 23.26 -18.67
N ILE A 159 -3.80 22.46 -17.81
CA ILE A 159 -3.22 21.25 -17.23
C ILE A 159 -3.09 20.18 -18.31
N SER A 160 -1.85 19.82 -18.67
CA SER A 160 -1.58 18.74 -19.61
C SER A 160 -1.36 17.40 -18.90
N LEU A 161 -1.82 16.34 -19.54
CA LEU A 161 -1.61 14.97 -19.06
C LEU A 161 -0.12 14.63 -18.97
N GLU A 162 0.68 15.09 -19.94
CA GLU A 162 2.13 14.86 -20.00
C GLU A 162 2.86 15.50 -18.83
N GLU A 163 2.47 16.71 -18.49
CA GLU A 163 3.07 17.43 -17.37
C GLU A 163 2.80 16.73 -16.05
N VAL A 164 1.56 16.35 -15.79
CA VAL A 164 1.18 15.70 -14.53
C VAL A 164 1.79 14.31 -14.43
N SER A 165 1.79 13.52 -15.50
CA SER A 165 2.43 12.20 -15.49
C SER A 165 3.92 12.28 -15.15
N ARG A 166 4.64 13.28 -15.71
CA ARG A 166 6.04 13.56 -15.40
C ARG A 166 6.24 13.96 -13.94
N LYS A 167 5.37 14.85 -13.42
CA LYS A 167 5.43 15.30 -12.02
C LYS A 167 5.22 14.18 -11.00
N VAL A 168 4.41 13.19 -11.34
CA VAL A 168 4.20 12.02 -10.47
C VAL A 168 5.19 10.87 -10.75
N GLY A 169 6.11 11.04 -11.70
CA GLY A 169 7.16 10.06 -12.02
C GLY A 169 6.65 8.82 -12.76
N LEU A 170 5.59 8.98 -13.58
CA LEU A 170 4.99 7.88 -14.34
C LEU A 170 5.01 8.14 -15.85
N GLU A 171 5.10 7.05 -16.62
CA GLU A 171 4.84 7.11 -18.06
C GLU A 171 3.37 7.46 -18.32
N ARG A 172 3.09 8.25 -19.36
CA ARG A 172 1.76 8.80 -19.68
C ARG A 172 0.68 7.73 -19.80
N THR A 173 0.92 6.68 -20.56
CA THR A 173 -0.07 5.61 -20.81
C THR A 173 -0.37 4.83 -19.55
N TYR A 174 0.67 4.57 -18.76
CA TYR A 174 0.54 3.91 -17.47
C TYR A 174 -0.24 4.78 -16.48
N PHE A 175 0.08 6.08 -16.38
CA PHE A 175 -0.65 7.02 -15.53
C PHE A 175 -2.14 7.08 -15.88
N CYS A 176 -2.50 7.16 -17.17
CA CYS A 176 -3.91 7.16 -17.61
C CYS A 176 -4.69 5.96 -17.08
N ARG A 177 -4.13 4.75 -17.26
CA ARG A 177 -4.77 3.50 -16.81
C ARG A 177 -4.87 3.45 -15.29
N LEU A 178 -3.80 3.82 -14.61
CA LEU A 178 -3.74 3.86 -13.17
C LEU A 178 -4.78 4.83 -12.59
N PHE A 179 -4.80 6.06 -13.09
CA PHE A 179 -5.72 7.10 -12.61
C PHE A 179 -7.18 6.70 -12.84
N ALA A 180 -7.53 6.21 -14.03
CA ALA A 180 -8.88 5.76 -14.34
C ALA A 180 -9.30 4.58 -13.44
N LYS A 181 -8.39 3.63 -13.16
CA LYS A 181 -8.66 2.51 -12.26
C LYS A 181 -8.85 2.95 -10.81
N SER A 182 -8.06 3.92 -10.34
CA SER A 182 -8.07 4.37 -8.94
C SER A 182 -9.19 5.36 -8.64
N VAL A 183 -9.53 6.24 -9.61
CA VAL A 183 -10.48 7.36 -9.41
C VAL A 183 -11.84 7.07 -10.06
N GLY A 184 -11.93 6.05 -10.90
CA GLY A 184 -13.16 5.64 -11.60
C GLY A 184 -13.50 6.48 -12.83
N ILE A 185 -12.72 7.53 -13.15
CA ILE A 185 -12.90 8.40 -14.33
C ILE A 185 -11.54 8.72 -14.95
N SER A 186 -11.53 9.12 -16.23
CA SER A 186 -10.29 9.53 -16.88
C SER A 186 -9.70 10.80 -16.24
N PHE A 187 -8.37 10.98 -16.33
CA PHE A 187 -7.71 12.18 -15.83
C PHE A 187 -8.25 13.46 -16.47
N THR A 188 -8.46 13.46 -17.77
CA THR A 188 -9.03 14.63 -18.49
C THR A 188 -10.44 14.96 -18.01
N GLU A 189 -11.23 13.95 -17.74
CA GLU A 189 -12.58 14.13 -17.18
C GLU A 189 -12.52 14.68 -15.76
N TYR A 190 -11.58 14.21 -14.93
CA TYR A 190 -11.35 14.72 -13.57
C TYR A 190 -11.01 16.21 -13.62
N VAL A 191 -10.05 16.62 -14.46
CA VAL A 191 -9.66 18.03 -14.62
C VAL A 191 -10.85 18.89 -15.03
N ALA A 192 -11.63 18.44 -16.04
CA ALA A 192 -12.81 19.16 -16.48
C ALA A 192 -13.85 19.33 -15.36
N ARG A 193 -14.12 18.29 -14.57
CA ARG A 193 -15.04 18.34 -13.44
C ARG A 193 -14.59 19.32 -12.36
N GLU A 194 -13.29 19.33 -12.01
CA GLU A 194 -12.77 20.26 -10.99
C GLU A 194 -12.82 21.73 -11.49
N LYS A 195 -12.47 21.99 -12.74
CA LYS A 195 -12.63 23.33 -13.35
C LYS A 195 -14.09 23.79 -13.34
N ILE A 196 -15.05 22.92 -13.67
CA ILE A 196 -16.48 23.28 -13.64
C ILE A 196 -16.97 23.52 -12.21
N LYS A 197 -16.48 22.78 -11.21
CA LYS A 197 -16.78 23.06 -9.80
C LYS A 197 -16.27 24.46 -9.38
N ALA A 198 -15.07 24.81 -9.79
CA ALA A 198 -14.52 26.13 -9.54
C ALA A 198 -15.31 27.24 -10.26
N ALA A 199 -15.69 27.01 -11.54
CA ALA A 199 -16.53 27.91 -12.30
C ALA A 199 -17.87 28.18 -11.62
N CYS A 200 -18.52 27.14 -11.08
CA CYS A 200 -19.77 27.31 -10.34
C CYS A 200 -19.60 28.23 -9.13
N ARG A 201 -18.55 28.02 -8.32
CA ARG A 201 -18.27 28.89 -7.17
C ARG A 201 -18.02 30.34 -7.59
N MET A 202 -17.28 30.56 -8.69
CA MET A 202 -17.05 31.91 -9.19
C MET A 202 -18.33 32.55 -9.71
N LEU A 203 -19.18 31.79 -10.43
CA LEU A 203 -20.47 32.27 -10.91
C LEU A 203 -21.45 32.63 -9.77
N GLU A 204 -21.35 31.99 -8.64
CA GLU A 204 -22.19 32.21 -7.45
C GLU A 204 -21.71 33.36 -6.57
N HIS A 205 -20.38 33.55 -6.47
CA HIS A 205 -19.79 34.40 -5.44
C HIS A 205 -18.87 35.52 -5.97
N SER A 206 -18.81 35.75 -7.29
CA SER A 206 -17.99 36.82 -7.85
C SER A 206 -18.70 37.60 -8.93
N GLU A 207 -18.23 38.84 -9.16
CA GLU A 207 -18.72 39.75 -10.22
C GLU A 207 -18.08 39.47 -11.59
N TYR A 208 -17.11 38.56 -11.71
CA TYR A 208 -16.46 38.25 -12.98
C TYR A 208 -17.49 37.73 -13.98
N ASN A 209 -17.42 38.21 -15.22
CA ASN A 209 -18.30 37.73 -16.28
C ASN A 209 -17.95 36.30 -16.74
N CYS A 210 -18.79 35.69 -17.55
CA CYS A 210 -18.59 34.28 -17.96
C CYS A 210 -17.30 34.06 -18.76
N THR A 211 -16.90 35.05 -19.60
CA THR A 211 -15.66 35.01 -20.38
C THR A 211 -14.43 35.08 -19.48
N GLU A 212 -14.43 36.01 -18.54
CA GLU A 212 -13.35 36.15 -17.55
C GLU A 212 -13.18 34.88 -16.72
N ILE A 213 -14.25 34.26 -16.27
CA ILE A 213 -14.20 32.98 -15.53
C ILE A 213 -13.61 31.86 -16.41
N GLY A 214 -14.01 31.78 -17.67
CA GLY A 214 -13.46 30.81 -18.62
C GLY A 214 -11.95 30.98 -18.82
N GLN A 215 -11.51 32.21 -19.01
CA GLN A 215 -10.09 32.59 -19.15
C GLN A 215 -9.31 32.31 -17.86
N PHE A 216 -9.83 32.74 -16.71
CA PHE A 216 -9.21 32.51 -15.41
C PHE A 216 -8.99 31.03 -15.11
N LEU A 217 -9.91 30.16 -15.54
CA LEU A 217 -9.80 28.73 -15.40
C LEU A 217 -9.03 28.05 -16.55
N GLY A 218 -8.32 28.79 -17.38
CA GLY A 218 -7.46 28.28 -18.45
C GLY A 218 -8.21 27.45 -19.50
N PHE A 219 -9.44 27.81 -19.84
CA PHE A 219 -10.14 27.26 -21.00
C PHE A 219 -9.63 27.92 -22.29
N SER A 220 -9.46 27.14 -23.35
CA SER A 220 -8.89 27.60 -24.61
C SER A 220 -9.79 28.59 -25.37
N SER A 221 -11.08 28.62 -25.09
CA SER A 221 -12.06 29.57 -25.64
C SER A 221 -13.35 29.57 -24.83
N ASP A 222 -14.11 30.68 -24.94
CA ASP A 222 -15.42 30.83 -24.31
C ASP A 222 -16.42 29.78 -24.83
N SER A 223 -16.38 29.49 -26.13
CA SER A 223 -17.23 28.47 -26.74
C SER A 223 -16.94 27.10 -26.15
N TYR A 224 -15.64 26.77 -25.92
CA TYR A 224 -15.26 25.50 -25.32
C TYR A 224 -15.65 25.44 -23.83
N PHE A 225 -15.45 26.53 -23.09
CA PHE A 225 -15.93 26.64 -21.71
C PHE A 225 -17.45 26.43 -21.63
N GLY A 226 -18.23 27.15 -22.47
CA GLY A 226 -19.69 27.02 -22.50
C GLY A 226 -20.15 25.60 -22.82
N LYS A 227 -19.51 24.94 -23.80
CA LYS A 227 -19.78 23.54 -24.18
C LYS A 227 -19.51 22.57 -23.01
N ILE A 228 -18.34 22.68 -22.35
CA ILE A 228 -17.98 21.82 -21.22
C ILE A 228 -18.89 22.08 -20.04
N PHE A 229 -19.15 23.34 -19.71
CA PHE A 229 -20.06 23.71 -18.62
C PHE A 229 -21.46 23.12 -18.83
N LYS A 230 -22.03 23.30 -20.02
CA LYS A 230 -23.36 22.75 -20.39
C LYS A 230 -23.39 21.21 -20.35
N LYS A 231 -22.28 20.55 -20.72
CA LYS A 231 -22.15 19.08 -20.58
C LYS A 231 -22.37 18.62 -19.15
N TYR A 232 -21.76 19.32 -18.16
CA TYR A 232 -21.82 18.90 -16.76
C TYR A 232 -23.00 19.47 -15.97
N LYS A 233 -23.45 20.67 -16.29
CA LYS A 233 -24.54 21.37 -15.56
C LYS A 233 -25.89 21.39 -16.29
N ARG A 234 -25.93 20.92 -17.54
CA ARG A 234 -27.10 20.88 -18.41
C ARG A 234 -27.66 22.23 -18.83
N ILE A 235 -27.11 23.34 -18.36
CA ILE A 235 -27.46 24.75 -18.69
C ILE A 235 -26.17 25.52 -18.97
N THR A 236 -26.28 26.69 -19.62
CA THR A 236 -25.13 27.55 -19.90
C THR A 236 -24.61 28.27 -18.62
N PRO A 237 -23.35 28.76 -18.61
CA PRO A 237 -22.84 29.54 -17.47
C PRO A 237 -23.72 30.72 -17.11
N ALA A 238 -24.19 31.48 -18.08
CA ALA A 238 -25.09 32.63 -17.89
C ALA A 238 -26.44 32.24 -17.28
N GLN A 239 -27.05 31.17 -17.77
CA GLN A 239 -28.26 30.61 -17.19
C GLN A 239 -28.06 30.10 -15.78
N TYR A 240 -26.90 29.52 -15.48
CA TYR A 240 -26.54 29.06 -14.15
C TYR A 240 -26.45 30.23 -13.17
N ARG A 241 -25.73 31.30 -13.56
CA ARG A 241 -25.64 32.53 -12.75
C ARG A 241 -27.02 33.11 -12.45
N LYS A 242 -27.84 33.34 -13.48
CA LYS A 242 -29.20 33.87 -13.31
C LYS A 242 -30.03 33.03 -12.32
N LYS A 243 -29.99 31.71 -12.42
CA LYS A 243 -30.68 30.77 -11.54
C LYS A 243 -30.20 30.89 -10.07
N MET A 244 -28.89 31.13 -9.86
CA MET A 244 -28.34 31.26 -8.52
C MET A 244 -28.70 32.61 -7.90
N TYR A 245 -28.68 33.70 -8.68
CA TYR A 245 -29.17 35.01 -8.23
C TYR A 245 -30.64 34.97 -7.83
N GLU A 246 -31.52 34.39 -8.64
CA GLU A 246 -32.95 34.25 -8.32
C GLU A 246 -33.19 33.47 -7.03
N ARG A 247 -32.40 32.44 -6.76
CA ARG A 247 -32.47 31.62 -5.56
C ARG A 247 -32.05 32.39 -4.29
N HIS A 248 -31.08 33.30 -4.40
CA HIS A 248 -30.62 34.12 -3.26
C HIS A 248 -31.65 35.21 -2.88
N TRP A 249 -32.41 35.73 -3.87
CA TRP A 249 -33.42 36.75 -3.63
C TRP A 249 -34.78 36.16 -3.21
N SER A 250 -35.08 34.91 -3.54
CA SER A 250 -36.32 34.23 -3.15
C SER A 250 -36.30 33.69 -1.71
N ASN A 251 -35.13 33.70 -1.06
CA ASN A 251 -34.95 33.22 0.31
C ASN A 251 -34.71 34.38 1.31
N LYS A 252 -34.94 35.62 0.90
CA LYS A 252 -35.05 36.82 1.78
C LYS A 252 -36.50 37.32 1.83
#